data_d2404d5aa6d75bff60f78474a65b22c8
#
_entry.id   d2404d5aa6d75bff60f78474a65b22c8
#
_cell.length_a   1.000
_cell.length_b   1.000
_cell.length_c   1.000
_cell.angle_alpha   90.00
_cell.angle_beta   90.00
_cell.angle_gamma   90.00
#
_symmetry.space_group_name_H-M   'P 1'
#
loop_
_entity.id
_entity.type
_entity.pdbx_description
1 polymer ?
#
loop_
_entity_poly.entity_id
_entity_poly.type
_entity_poly.pdbx_seq_one_letter_code
_entity_poly.pdbx_strand_id
1 'polypeptide(L)'
;MSKTILAVGAHIGDMELTCGALLAANAVHGGRSVTLALTAGEKGAPAGADVAEYRKSKIAEAEAFAAELGGEAIVLGYPDGLLPDNDEARFAVCDVIRRVKPDILITHHAHSMHKDHAACHRIVTDAWFYAAIEGFERNLPRHFARHLY
;
A
#
# COMPACT_ATOMS: atom_id res chain seq x y z
N MET A 1 0.55 -19.57 13.31
CA MET A 1 0.76 -18.23 13.90
C MET A 1 0.13 -17.21 12.98
N SER A 2 -0.67 -16.31 13.54
CA SER A 2 -1.27 -15.20 12.78
C SER A 2 -0.17 -14.28 12.22
N LYS A 3 -0.37 -13.75 11.02
CA LYS A 3 0.58 -12.87 10.33
C LYS A 3 0.01 -11.46 10.16
N THR A 4 0.90 -10.47 10.20
CA THR A 4 0.57 -9.13 9.71
C THR A 4 1.03 -9.01 8.26
N ILE A 5 0.10 -8.75 7.35
CA ILE A 5 0.36 -8.52 5.93
C ILE A 5 0.12 -7.05 5.63
N LEU A 6 1.07 -6.40 4.96
CA LEU A 6 0.91 -5.08 4.36
C LEU A 6 0.98 -5.23 2.84
N ALA A 7 -0.15 -5.00 2.16
CA ALA A 7 -0.24 -5.01 0.71
C ALA A 7 -0.21 -3.58 0.17
N VAL A 8 0.76 -3.26 -0.68
CA VAL A 8 1.04 -1.89 -1.15
C VAL A 8 0.81 -1.81 -2.65
N GLY A 9 -0.21 -1.07 -3.05
CA GLY A 9 -0.56 -0.77 -4.44
C GLY A 9 -0.28 0.68 -4.82
N ALA A 10 -0.15 0.93 -6.11
CA ALA A 10 -0.09 2.29 -6.65
C ALA A 10 -1.42 3.01 -6.49
N HIS A 11 -2.53 2.29 -6.71
CA HIS A 11 -3.87 2.82 -6.68
C HIS A 11 -4.78 2.00 -5.76
N ILE A 12 -5.84 2.61 -5.27
CA ILE A 12 -6.93 1.89 -4.61
C ILE A 12 -7.53 0.89 -5.61
N GLY A 13 -7.71 -0.35 -5.18
CA GLY A 13 -8.20 -1.47 -6.00
C GLY A 13 -7.11 -2.44 -6.44
N ASP A 14 -5.86 -2.01 -6.57
CA ASP A 14 -4.77 -2.87 -7.03
C ASP A 14 -4.60 -4.12 -6.16
N MET A 15 -4.47 -3.92 -4.85
CA MET A 15 -4.20 -5.02 -3.92
C MET A 15 -5.49 -5.77 -3.53
N GLU A 16 -6.61 -5.10 -3.51
CA GLU A 16 -7.92 -5.69 -3.30
C GLU A 16 -8.24 -6.71 -4.39
N LEU A 17 -7.94 -6.38 -5.65
CA LEU A 17 -8.17 -7.24 -6.80
C LEU A 17 -7.13 -8.35 -6.94
N THR A 18 -5.86 -8.06 -6.67
CA THR A 18 -4.76 -9.01 -6.93
C THR A 18 -4.48 -9.96 -5.77
N CYS A 19 -4.61 -9.51 -4.53
CA CYS A 19 -4.35 -10.34 -3.35
C CYS A 19 -5.46 -10.30 -2.29
N GLY A 20 -6.64 -9.74 -2.59
CA GLY A 20 -7.76 -9.64 -1.65
C GLY A 20 -8.17 -10.97 -1.04
N ALA A 21 -8.19 -12.05 -1.84
CA ALA A 21 -8.47 -13.39 -1.33
C ALA A 21 -7.44 -13.87 -0.29
N LEU A 22 -6.15 -13.55 -0.50
CA LEU A 22 -5.09 -13.86 0.46
C LEU A 22 -5.26 -13.05 1.75
N LEU A 23 -5.58 -11.75 1.62
CA LEU A 23 -5.82 -10.87 2.78
C LEU A 23 -7.02 -11.36 3.60
N ALA A 24 -8.10 -11.79 2.93
CA ALA A 24 -9.29 -12.35 3.58
C ALA A 24 -8.95 -13.69 4.29
N ALA A 25 -8.22 -14.58 3.62
CA ALA A 25 -7.80 -15.84 4.23
C ALA A 25 -6.93 -15.59 5.47
N ASN A 26 -5.99 -14.63 5.43
CA ASN A 26 -5.19 -14.25 6.59
C ASN A 26 -6.06 -13.75 7.75
N ALA A 27 -7.06 -12.91 7.48
CA ALA A 27 -7.99 -12.39 8.49
C ALA A 27 -8.81 -13.52 9.13
N VAL A 28 -9.35 -14.46 8.34
CA VAL A 28 -10.08 -15.63 8.84
C VAL A 28 -9.21 -16.48 9.78
N HIS A 29 -7.90 -16.55 9.55
CA HIS A 29 -6.96 -17.26 10.41
C HIS A 29 -6.40 -16.38 11.56
N GLY A 30 -7.05 -15.25 11.86
CA GLY A 30 -6.70 -14.36 12.96
C GLY A 30 -5.47 -13.49 12.71
N GLY A 31 -5.03 -13.34 11.46
CA GLY A 31 -3.98 -12.42 11.06
C GLY A 31 -4.50 -11.00 10.84
N ARG A 32 -3.60 -10.03 10.80
CA ARG A 32 -3.91 -8.62 10.48
C ARG A 32 -3.57 -8.34 9.02
N SER A 33 -4.53 -7.81 8.27
CA SER A 33 -4.35 -7.41 6.87
C SER A 33 -4.52 -5.89 6.74
N VAL A 34 -3.53 -5.24 6.11
CA VAL A 34 -3.53 -3.79 5.90
C VAL A 34 -3.27 -3.54 4.43
N THR A 35 -4.04 -2.64 3.81
CA THR A 35 -3.77 -2.14 2.45
C THR A 35 -3.19 -0.74 2.52
N LEU A 36 -2.25 -0.45 1.63
CA LEU A 36 -1.69 0.88 1.40
C LEU A 36 -1.78 1.20 -0.09
N ALA A 37 -2.49 2.27 -0.43
CA ALA A 37 -2.50 2.84 -1.77
C ALA A 37 -1.68 4.13 -1.79
N LEU A 38 -0.77 4.28 -2.76
CA LEU A 38 0.03 5.50 -2.88
C LEU A 38 -0.78 6.65 -3.48
N THR A 39 -1.73 6.33 -4.36
CA THR A 39 -2.68 7.26 -4.96
C THR A 39 -4.11 6.72 -4.82
N ALA A 40 -5.11 7.55 -4.99
CA ALA A 40 -6.50 7.08 -4.96
C ALA A 40 -6.97 6.48 -6.31
N GLY A 41 -6.19 6.60 -7.40
CA GLY A 41 -6.61 6.14 -8.73
C GLY A 41 -7.66 7.04 -9.38
N GLU A 42 -7.67 8.32 -9.05
CA GLU A 42 -8.71 9.27 -9.44
C GLU A 42 -8.80 9.55 -10.94
N LYS A 43 -7.74 9.29 -11.71
CA LYS A 43 -7.78 9.40 -13.18
C LYS A 43 -8.57 8.28 -13.85
N GLY A 44 -8.88 7.22 -13.14
CA GLY A 44 -9.82 6.18 -13.58
C GLY A 44 -11.30 6.62 -13.55
N ALA A 45 -11.59 7.88 -13.18
CA ALA A 45 -12.96 8.39 -13.15
C ALA A 45 -13.62 8.31 -14.54
N PRO A 46 -14.89 7.88 -14.63
CA PRO A 46 -15.64 7.89 -15.89
C PRO A 46 -15.72 9.28 -16.52
N ALA A 47 -15.84 9.33 -17.85
CA ALA A 47 -15.97 10.59 -18.56
C ALA A 47 -17.16 11.42 -18.03
N GLY A 48 -16.90 12.69 -17.68
CA GLY A 48 -17.90 13.60 -17.12
C GLY A 48 -18.18 13.46 -15.63
N ALA A 49 -17.51 12.52 -14.94
CA ALA A 49 -17.62 12.42 -13.48
C ALA A 49 -16.84 13.55 -12.77
N ASP A 50 -17.31 13.93 -11.60
CA ASP A 50 -16.53 14.79 -10.69
C ASP A 50 -15.37 13.97 -10.10
N VAL A 51 -14.14 14.33 -10.47
CA VAL A 51 -12.93 13.62 -10.05
C VAL A 51 -12.73 13.67 -8.54
N ALA A 52 -13.12 14.77 -7.89
CA ALA A 52 -12.97 14.90 -6.44
C ALA A 52 -13.96 13.98 -5.69
N GLU A 53 -15.19 13.91 -6.16
CA GLU A 53 -16.19 12.98 -5.60
C GLU A 53 -15.82 11.51 -5.90
N TYR A 54 -15.32 11.22 -7.11
CA TYR A 54 -14.83 9.89 -7.44
C TYR A 54 -13.68 9.45 -6.51
N ARG A 55 -12.71 10.36 -6.26
CA ARG A 55 -11.63 10.12 -5.30
C ARG A 55 -12.16 9.77 -3.90
N LYS A 56 -13.14 10.53 -3.39
CA LYS A 56 -13.76 10.26 -2.08
C LYS A 56 -14.43 8.89 -2.05
N SER A 57 -15.16 8.55 -3.11
CA SER A 57 -15.80 7.24 -3.25
C SER A 57 -14.78 6.12 -3.20
N LYS A 58 -13.65 6.24 -3.93
CA LYS A 58 -12.58 5.24 -3.92
C LYS A 58 -11.96 5.04 -2.55
N ILE A 59 -11.75 6.13 -1.81
CA ILE A 59 -11.24 6.05 -0.42
C ILE A 59 -12.25 5.31 0.47
N ALA A 60 -13.54 5.65 0.39
CA ALA A 60 -14.58 4.98 1.16
C ALA A 60 -14.68 3.49 0.82
N GLU A 61 -14.52 3.10 -0.46
CA GLU A 61 -14.49 1.70 -0.90
C GLU A 61 -13.31 0.94 -0.27
N ALA A 62 -12.10 1.54 -0.24
CA ALA A 62 -10.93 0.93 0.38
C ALA A 62 -11.12 0.75 1.90
N GLU A 63 -11.69 1.74 2.58
CA GLU A 63 -12.02 1.68 4.00
C GLU A 63 -13.05 0.59 4.30
N ALA A 64 -14.10 0.49 3.47
CA ALA A 64 -15.11 -0.56 3.60
C ALA A 64 -14.52 -1.96 3.41
N PHE A 65 -13.68 -2.16 2.37
CA PHE A 65 -12.97 -3.42 2.17
C PHE A 65 -12.11 -3.80 3.39
N ALA A 66 -11.32 -2.85 3.91
CA ALA A 66 -10.49 -3.09 5.07
C ALA A 66 -11.31 -3.41 6.32
N ALA A 67 -12.45 -2.76 6.51
CA ALA A 67 -13.35 -3.02 7.64
C ALA A 67 -13.92 -4.45 7.62
N GLU A 68 -14.28 -4.99 6.45
CA GLU A 68 -14.72 -6.38 6.29
C GLU A 68 -13.64 -7.39 6.72
N LEU A 69 -12.37 -7.00 6.62
CA LEU A 69 -11.23 -7.81 7.06
C LEU A 69 -10.84 -7.57 8.54
N GLY A 70 -11.51 -6.65 9.23
CA GLY A 70 -11.07 -6.17 10.54
C GLY A 70 -9.68 -5.53 10.51
N GLY A 71 -9.32 -4.98 9.34
CA GLY A 71 -8.01 -4.40 9.04
C GLY A 71 -8.03 -2.88 8.91
N GLU A 72 -7.09 -2.34 8.13
CA GLU A 72 -6.90 -0.90 7.92
C GLU A 72 -6.58 -0.63 6.45
N ALA A 73 -7.17 0.42 5.88
CA ALA A 73 -6.77 0.99 4.60
C ALA A 73 -6.04 2.32 4.82
N ILE A 74 -4.92 2.50 4.14
CA ILE A 74 -4.10 3.71 4.19
C ILE A 74 -3.99 4.27 2.77
N VAL A 75 -4.16 5.58 2.61
CA VAL A 75 -3.98 6.26 1.32
C VAL A 75 -3.05 7.45 1.50
N LEU A 76 -1.89 7.47 0.81
CA LEU A 76 -0.90 8.55 0.94
C LEU A 76 -1.28 9.81 0.16
N GLY A 77 -2.10 9.69 -0.86
CA GLY A 77 -2.64 10.86 -1.56
C GLY A 77 -1.70 11.47 -2.60
N TYR A 78 -0.72 10.74 -3.12
CA TYR A 78 0.04 11.16 -4.29
C TYR A 78 -0.87 11.27 -5.53
N PRO A 79 -0.52 12.13 -6.51
CA PRO A 79 -1.34 12.29 -7.71
C PRO A 79 -1.28 11.05 -8.59
N ASP A 80 -2.45 10.55 -8.98
CA ASP A 80 -2.59 9.41 -9.89
C ASP A 80 -1.96 9.69 -11.27
N GLY A 81 -1.25 8.71 -11.83
CA GLY A 81 -0.52 8.79 -13.09
C GLY A 81 0.78 9.61 -13.02
N LEU A 82 1.08 10.20 -11.86
CA LEU A 82 2.24 11.03 -11.60
C LEU A 82 2.94 10.66 -10.28
N LEU A 83 2.85 9.40 -9.88
CA LEU A 83 3.49 8.91 -8.64
C LEU A 83 4.99 9.24 -8.67
N PRO A 84 5.48 10.07 -7.71
CA PRO A 84 6.89 10.47 -7.69
C PRO A 84 7.76 9.32 -7.19
N ASP A 85 8.76 8.94 -7.97
CA ASP A 85 9.79 7.97 -7.59
C ASP A 85 10.97 8.73 -6.95
N ASN A 86 10.79 9.11 -5.68
CA ASN A 86 11.76 9.94 -4.93
C ASN A 86 11.87 9.50 -3.47
N ASP A 87 12.80 10.10 -2.74
CA ASP A 87 13.06 9.73 -1.34
C ASP A 87 11.91 10.12 -0.40
N GLU A 88 11.17 11.16 -0.70
CA GLU A 88 9.98 11.54 0.07
C GLU A 88 8.94 10.39 0.07
N ALA A 89 8.63 9.85 -1.11
CA ALA A 89 7.72 8.72 -1.25
C ALA A 89 8.26 7.45 -0.58
N ARG A 90 9.57 7.18 -0.72
CA ARG A 90 10.24 6.05 -0.05
C ARG A 90 10.11 6.15 1.47
N PHE A 91 10.39 7.32 2.01
CA PHE A 91 10.30 7.53 3.46
C PHE A 91 8.86 7.53 3.97
N ALA A 92 7.89 8.00 3.20
CA ALA A 92 6.48 7.88 3.57
C ALA A 92 6.04 6.41 3.69
N VAL A 93 6.44 5.56 2.74
CA VAL A 93 6.18 4.11 2.80
C VAL A 93 6.98 3.44 3.93
N CYS A 94 8.24 3.83 4.14
CA CYS A 94 9.07 3.37 5.25
C CYS A 94 8.38 3.61 6.60
N ASP A 95 7.81 4.78 6.82
CA ASP A 95 7.09 5.12 8.05
C ASP A 95 5.84 4.24 8.24
N VAL A 96 5.11 3.95 7.16
CA VAL A 96 3.99 3.01 7.20
C VAL A 96 4.48 1.60 7.58
N ILE A 97 5.56 1.11 6.98
CA ILE A 97 6.15 -0.20 7.31
C ILE A 97 6.53 -0.25 8.80
N ARG A 98 7.20 0.78 9.32
CA ARG A 98 7.60 0.86 10.74
C ARG A 98 6.39 0.96 11.68
N ARG A 99 5.29 1.59 11.25
CA ARG A 99 4.04 1.70 12.00
C ARG A 99 3.26 0.39 12.03
N VAL A 100 3.07 -0.23 10.87
CA VAL A 100 2.28 -1.45 10.70
C VAL A 100 3.00 -2.68 11.24
N LYS A 101 4.32 -2.72 11.13
CA LYS A 101 5.22 -3.83 11.51
C LYS A 101 4.82 -5.15 10.85
N PRO A 102 4.74 -5.21 9.50
CA PRO A 102 4.30 -6.41 8.82
C PRO A 102 5.34 -7.54 8.89
N ASP A 103 4.87 -8.78 8.93
CA ASP A 103 5.70 -9.97 8.66
C ASP A 103 5.97 -10.12 7.16
N ILE A 104 4.96 -9.74 6.35
CA ILE A 104 4.93 -9.92 4.91
C ILE A 104 4.53 -8.61 4.24
N LEU A 105 5.32 -8.21 3.25
CA LEU A 105 5.00 -7.14 2.29
C LEU A 105 4.60 -7.77 0.96
N ILE A 106 3.60 -7.19 0.31
CA ILE A 106 3.18 -7.54 -1.04
C ILE A 106 3.11 -6.26 -1.85
N THR A 107 3.62 -6.26 -3.07
CA THR A 107 3.56 -5.10 -3.96
C THR A 107 3.49 -5.52 -5.44
N HIS A 108 3.51 -4.54 -6.33
CA HIS A 108 3.50 -4.77 -7.76
C HIS A 108 4.77 -5.48 -8.27
N HIS A 109 4.64 -6.17 -9.40
CA HIS A 109 5.77 -6.72 -10.11
C HIS A 109 6.66 -5.61 -10.71
N ALA A 110 7.99 -5.83 -10.73
CA ALA A 110 8.99 -4.85 -11.18
C ALA A 110 8.79 -4.38 -12.64
N HIS A 111 8.30 -5.25 -13.50
CA HIS A 111 8.15 -5.01 -14.94
C HIS A 111 6.69 -4.77 -15.35
N SER A 112 5.92 -4.07 -14.49
CA SER A 112 4.57 -3.65 -14.89
C SER A 112 4.64 -2.64 -16.04
N MET A 113 3.71 -2.77 -16.99
CA MET A 113 3.54 -1.78 -18.06
C MET A 113 2.99 -0.44 -17.55
N HIS A 114 2.31 -0.44 -16.40
CA HIS A 114 1.80 0.77 -15.79
C HIS A 114 2.93 1.51 -15.06
N LYS A 115 3.17 2.77 -15.44
CA LYS A 115 4.25 3.59 -14.88
C LYS A 115 4.21 3.65 -13.35
N ASP A 116 3.03 3.90 -12.77
CA ASP A 116 2.89 4.05 -11.32
C ASP A 116 3.08 2.72 -10.59
N HIS A 117 2.69 1.57 -11.18
CA HIS A 117 2.96 0.25 -10.61
C HIS A 117 4.47 -0.02 -10.56
N ALA A 118 5.19 0.30 -11.63
CA ALA A 118 6.65 0.14 -11.68
C ALA A 118 7.36 1.09 -10.67
N ALA A 119 6.85 2.32 -10.51
CA ALA A 119 7.34 3.26 -9.50
C ALA A 119 7.03 2.74 -8.08
N CYS A 120 5.80 2.27 -7.83
CA CYS A 120 5.39 1.68 -6.55
C CYS A 120 6.30 0.52 -6.15
N HIS A 121 6.61 -0.41 -7.07
CA HIS A 121 7.54 -1.51 -6.80
C HIS A 121 8.90 -1.00 -6.31
N ARG A 122 9.50 -0.01 -7.00
CA ARG A 122 10.82 0.54 -6.59
C ARG A 122 10.74 1.24 -5.24
N ILE A 123 9.73 2.08 -5.04
CA ILE A 123 9.49 2.79 -3.77
C ILE A 123 9.38 1.80 -2.62
N VAL A 124 8.56 0.75 -2.78
CA VAL A 124 8.34 -0.25 -1.72
C VAL A 124 9.60 -1.07 -1.42
N THR A 125 10.34 -1.45 -2.45
CA THR A 125 11.59 -2.21 -2.29
C THR A 125 12.64 -1.41 -1.53
N ASP A 126 12.83 -0.14 -1.87
CA ASP A 126 13.74 0.76 -1.17
C ASP A 126 13.25 1.06 0.25
N ALA A 127 11.95 1.31 0.43
CA ALA A 127 11.34 1.56 1.73
C ALA A 127 11.45 0.35 2.67
N TRP A 128 11.31 -0.87 2.15
CA TRP A 128 11.53 -2.10 2.89
C TRP A 128 12.94 -2.19 3.45
N PHE A 129 13.96 -1.87 2.62
CA PHE A 129 15.35 -1.79 3.07
C PHE A 129 15.53 -0.70 4.12
N TYR A 130 15.02 0.53 3.87
CA TYR A 130 15.15 1.65 4.80
C TYR A 130 14.45 1.39 6.15
N ALA A 131 13.32 0.71 6.13
CA ALA A 131 12.59 0.39 7.35
C ALA A 131 13.40 -0.53 8.29
N ALA A 132 14.25 -1.39 7.74
CA ALA A 132 15.07 -2.34 8.50
C ALA A 132 16.33 -1.71 9.10
N ILE A 133 16.81 -0.57 8.59
CA ILE A 133 18.09 0.03 8.95
C ILE A 133 17.92 1.11 10.03
N GLU A 134 18.64 0.96 11.15
CA GLU A 134 18.63 1.94 12.25
C GLU A 134 19.12 3.31 11.83
N GLY A 135 20.14 3.39 10.98
CA GLY A 135 20.73 4.64 10.52
C GLY A 135 19.83 5.54 9.66
N PHE A 136 18.67 5.04 9.20
CA PHE A 136 17.62 5.89 8.66
C PHE A 136 16.76 6.42 9.81
N GLU A 137 17.14 7.58 10.34
CA GLU A 137 16.47 8.22 11.46
C GLU A 137 15.02 8.60 11.10
N ARG A 138 14.06 7.94 11.73
CA ARG A 138 12.62 8.17 11.61
C ARG A 138 11.99 8.19 13.01
N ASN A 139 10.77 8.73 13.10
CA ASN A 139 10.03 8.84 14.37
C ASN A 139 9.67 7.49 15.02
N LEU A 140 9.70 6.42 14.24
CA LEU A 140 9.39 5.08 14.69
C LEU A 140 10.61 4.16 14.63
N PRO A 141 10.75 3.21 15.57
CA PRO A 141 11.87 2.27 15.57
C PRO A 141 11.88 1.43 14.29
N ARG A 142 13.08 0.97 13.90
CA ARG A 142 13.24 0.10 12.76
C ARG A 142 12.38 -1.15 12.83
N HIS A 143 11.98 -1.65 11.67
CA HIS A 143 11.26 -2.91 11.53
C HIS A 143 11.72 -3.66 10.28
N PHE A 144 11.93 -4.97 10.41
CA PHE A 144 12.31 -5.84 9.30
C PHE A 144 11.15 -6.80 8.97
N ALA A 145 10.45 -6.55 7.88
CA ALA A 145 9.52 -7.51 7.31
C ALA A 145 10.31 -8.65 6.65
N ARG A 146 10.01 -9.90 7.01
CA ARG A 146 10.79 -11.07 6.58
C ARG A 146 10.64 -11.42 5.10
N HIS A 147 9.52 -11.06 4.51
CA HIS A 147 9.15 -11.46 3.16
C HIS A 147 8.63 -10.26 2.38
N LEU A 148 9.09 -10.12 1.14
CA LEU A 148 8.58 -9.20 0.13
C LEU A 148 8.24 -10.01 -1.12
N TYR A 149 7.00 -9.89 -1.60
CA TYR A 149 6.47 -10.55 -2.79
C TYR A 149 5.93 -9.53 -3.80
#